data_c693d9e9dfb32bf41ae9196ad0823882
#
_entry.id   c693d9e9dfb32bf41ae9196ad0823882
#
_cell.length_a   1.000
_cell.length_b   1.000
_cell.length_c   1.000
_cell.angle_alpha   90.00
_cell.angle_beta   90.00
_cell.angle_gamma   90.00
#
_symmetry.space_group_name_H-M   'P 1'
#
loop_
_entity.id
_entity.type
_entity.pdbx_description
1 polymer ?
#
loop_
_entity_poly.entity_id
_entity_poly.type
_entity_poly.pdbx_seq_one_letter_code
_entity_poly.pdbx_strand_id
1 'polypeptide(L)'
;MFEIGLGHYLTLGAIIFTIGLVGIFLNRKNIIVILMSIELILLAVNINLVSFSIYLNDLTGQIFTIFILTVAAAEAAIGLAIIVIYYRNSGTIRVQEIDKLKG
;
A
#
# COMPACT_ATOMS: atom_id res chain seq x y z
N MET A 1 25.21 22.97 -5.70
CA MET A 1 24.77 21.69 -6.29
C MET A 1 23.61 21.13 -5.48
N PHE A 2 22.68 20.50 -6.15
CA PHE A 2 21.50 19.91 -5.49
C PHE A 2 21.91 18.61 -4.77
N GLU A 3 21.66 18.54 -3.48
CA GLU A 3 21.93 17.34 -2.70
C GLU A 3 20.63 16.72 -2.21
N ILE A 4 20.55 15.40 -2.32
CA ILE A 4 19.40 14.65 -1.86
C ILE A 4 19.67 14.20 -0.42
N GLY A 5 18.80 14.62 0.49
CA GLY A 5 18.91 14.28 1.90
C GLY A 5 17.63 13.69 2.46
N LEU A 6 17.59 13.56 3.78
CA LEU A 6 16.43 12.99 4.48
C LEU A 6 15.13 13.71 4.12
N GLY A 7 15.13 15.03 4.06
CA GLY A 7 13.93 15.80 3.74
C GLY A 7 13.34 15.45 2.38
N HIS A 8 14.18 15.14 1.41
CA HIS A 8 13.71 14.74 0.07
C HIS A 8 12.98 13.40 0.11
N TYR A 9 13.52 12.43 0.84
CA TYR A 9 12.89 11.12 0.96
C TYR A 9 11.59 11.18 1.77
N LEU A 10 11.57 11.97 2.84
CA LEU A 10 10.36 12.16 3.63
C LEU A 10 9.27 12.86 2.83
N THR A 11 9.65 13.82 1.99
CA THR A 11 8.70 14.49 1.08
C THR A 11 8.12 13.50 0.07
N LEU A 12 8.98 12.66 -0.53
CA LEU A 12 8.53 11.62 -1.44
C LEU A 12 7.55 10.67 -0.73
N GLY A 13 7.89 10.23 0.48
CA GLY A 13 7.00 9.39 1.28
C GLY A 13 5.66 10.04 1.55
N ALA A 14 5.66 11.33 1.90
CA ALA A 14 4.43 12.08 2.16
C ALA A 14 3.56 12.18 0.90
N ILE A 15 4.16 12.41 -0.26
CA ILE A 15 3.44 12.48 -1.53
C ILE A 15 2.80 11.13 -1.85
N ILE A 16 3.55 10.05 -1.75
CA ILE A 16 3.05 8.69 -2.02
C ILE A 16 1.94 8.32 -1.04
N PHE A 17 2.12 8.64 0.25
CA PHE A 17 1.11 8.40 1.27
C PHE A 17 -0.20 9.12 0.93
N THR A 18 -0.10 10.39 0.54
CA THR A 18 -1.24 11.20 0.17
C THR A 18 -1.96 10.62 -1.06
N ILE A 19 -1.20 10.20 -2.08
CA ILE A 19 -1.77 9.56 -3.27
C ILE A 19 -2.54 8.29 -2.86
N GLY A 20 -1.98 7.49 -1.97
CA GLY A 20 -2.65 6.30 -1.47
C GLY A 20 -3.96 6.61 -0.75
N LEU A 21 -3.97 7.60 0.14
CA LEU A 21 -5.17 8.03 0.83
C LEU A 21 -6.24 8.53 -0.15
N VAL A 22 -5.85 9.39 -1.08
CA VAL A 22 -6.77 9.93 -2.09
C VAL A 22 -7.33 8.80 -2.95
N GLY A 23 -6.50 7.83 -3.30
CA GLY A 23 -6.95 6.67 -4.07
C GLY A 23 -8.05 5.90 -3.36
N ILE A 24 -7.94 5.69 -2.05
CA ILE A 24 -8.98 5.02 -1.27
C ILE A 24 -10.27 5.83 -1.27
N PHE A 25 -10.19 7.13 -0.99
CA PHE A 25 -11.37 7.98 -0.88
C PHE A 25 -12.11 8.14 -2.21
N LEU A 26 -11.37 8.27 -3.32
CA LEU A 26 -11.96 8.49 -4.63
C LEU A 26 -12.50 7.20 -5.27
N ASN A 27 -11.94 6.05 -4.92
CA ASN A 27 -12.23 4.79 -5.59
C ASN A 27 -12.63 3.68 -4.62
N ARG A 28 -13.29 4.03 -3.54
CA ARG A 28 -13.64 3.09 -2.46
C ARG A 28 -14.58 1.95 -2.87
N LYS A 29 -15.13 2.02 -4.06
CA LYS A 29 -16.00 0.95 -4.59
C LYS A 29 -15.25 -0.08 -5.44
N ASN A 30 -13.99 0.20 -5.78
CA ASN A 30 -13.17 -0.69 -6.60
C ASN A 30 -12.13 -1.35 -5.72
N ILE A 31 -12.28 -2.64 -5.48
CA ILE A 31 -11.41 -3.40 -4.56
C ILE A 31 -9.97 -3.39 -5.04
N ILE A 32 -9.73 -3.52 -6.34
CA ILE A 32 -8.35 -3.52 -6.87
C ILE A 32 -7.67 -2.18 -6.59
N VAL A 33 -8.37 -1.07 -6.81
CA VAL A 33 -7.82 0.27 -6.53
C VAL A 33 -7.59 0.46 -5.04
N ILE A 34 -8.49 -0.02 -4.18
CA ILE A 34 -8.31 0.04 -2.73
C ILE A 34 -7.04 -0.73 -2.33
N LEU A 35 -6.87 -1.95 -2.84
CA LEU A 35 -5.70 -2.77 -2.54
C LEU A 35 -4.42 -2.07 -2.99
N MET A 36 -4.38 -1.55 -4.21
CA MET A 36 -3.23 -0.80 -4.72
C MET A 36 -2.93 0.43 -3.89
N SER A 37 -3.96 1.14 -3.44
CA SER A 37 -3.82 2.33 -2.60
C SER A 37 -3.22 1.99 -1.24
N ILE A 38 -3.65 0.89 -0.63
CA ILE A 38 -3.08 0.40 0.62
C ILE A 38 -1.60 0.06 0.41
N GLU A 39 -1.25 -0.57 -0.69
CA GLU A 39 0.14 -0.89 -1.01
C GLU A 39 1.00 0.39 -1.16
N LEU A 40 0.45 1.45 -1.75
CA LEU A 40 1.15 2.74 -1.83
C LEU A 40 1.39 3.33 -0.44
N ILE A 41 0.41 3.23 0.46
CA ILE A 41 0.55 3.71 1.84
C ILE A 41 1.66 2.92 2.55
N LEU A 42 1.69 1.61 2.39
CA LEU A 42 2.75 0.78 2.98
C LEU A 42 4.11 1.12 2.39
N LEU A 43 4.19 1.37 1.08
CA LEU A 43 5.42 1.82 0.44
C LEU A 43 5.92 3.12 1.05
N ALA A 44 5.02 4.09 1.27
CA ALA A 44 5.37 5.36 1.89
C ALA A 44 5.95 5.18 3.29
N VAL A 45 5.33 4.32 4.10
CA VAL A 45 5.85 3.97 5.44
C VAL A 45 7.24 3.36 5.33
N ASN A 46 7.44 2.46 4.38
CA ASN A 46 8.74 1.81 4.17
C ASN A 46 9.82 2.81 3.75
N ILE A 47 9.49 3.75 2.87
CA ILE A 47 10.42 4.82 2.48
C ILE A 47 10.87 5.60 3.71
N ASN A 48 9.92 5.94 4.59
CA ASN A 48 10.26 6.66 5.82
C ASN A 48 11.14 5.83 6.75
N LEU A 49 10.81 4.55 6.96
CA LEU A 49 11.60 3.67 7.82
C LEU A 49 13.03 3.52 7.33
N VAL A 50 13.22 3.30 6.04
CA VAL A 50 14.55 3.15 5.46
C VAL A 50 15.30 4.48 5.53
N SER A 51 14.64 5.60 5.25
CA SER A 51 15.26 6.92 5.28
C SER A 51 15.74 7.27 6.67
N PHE A 52 14.93 7.06 7.70
CA PHE A 52 15.33 7.28 9.09
C PHE A 52 16.44 6.32 9.51
N SER A 53 16.37 5.06 9.08
CA SER A 53 17.40 4.07 9.37
C SER A 53 18.77 4.52 8.86
N ILE A 54 18.82 5.02 7.63
CA ILE A 54 20.06 5.49 7.04
C ILE A 54 20.54 6.77 7.74
N TYR A 55 19.64 7.71 8.00
CA TYR A 55 19.98 8.97 8.67
C TYR A 55 20.53 8.75 10.08
N LEU A 56 19.92 7.84 10.84
CA LEU A 56 20.33 7.55 12.22
C LEU A 56 21.42 6.49 12.28
N ASN A 57 21.82 5.92 11.16
CA ASN A 57 22.80 4.85 11.08
C ASN A 57 22.42 3.65 11.95
N ASP A 58 21.16 3.26 11.89
CA ASP A 58 20.56 2.18 12.67
C ASP A 58 19.76 1.26 11.76
N LEU A 59 20.09 -0.02 11.76
CA LEU A 59 19.47 -1.02 10.87
C LEU A 59 18.04 -1.38 11.24
N THR A 60 17.55 -0.96 12.40
CA THR A 60 16.23 -1.31 12.89
C THR A 60 15.13 -0.97 11.88
N GLY A 61 15.18 0.22 11.26
CA GLY A 61 14.19 0.62 10.26
C GLY A 61 14.19 -0.27 9.03
N GLN A 62 15.38 -0.73 8.60
CA GLN A 62 15.49 -1.62 7.45
C GLN A 62 14.94 -3.02 7.76
N ILE A 63 15.16 -3.50 8.99
CA ILE A 63 14.62 -4.79 9.44
C ILE A 63 13.09 -4.73 9.46
N PHE A 64 12.50 -3.67 10.02
CA PHE A 64 11.05 -3.49 10.01
C PHE A 64 10.49 -3.42 8.60
N THR A 65 11.21 -2.77 7.69
CA THR A 65 10.81 -2.71 6.28
C THR A 65 10.68 -4.11 5.68
N ILE A 66 11.62 -5.01 5.97
CA ILE A 66 11.56 -6.38 5.48
C ILE A 66 10.31 -7.08 6.01
N PHE A 67 10.00 -6.93 7.29
CA PHE A 67 8.77 -7.51 7.87
C PHE A 67 7.51 -6.96 7.21
N ILE A 68 7.44 -5.64 7.02
CA ILE A 68 6.28 -5.01 6.40
C ILE A 68 6.11 -5.49 4.96
N LEU A 69 7.19 -5.59 4.19
CA LEU A 69 7.14 -6.09 2.82
C LEU A 69 6.66 -7.55 2.77
N THR A 70 7.12 -8.38 3.72
CA THR A 70 6.69 -9.77 3.79
C THR A 70 5.19 -9.87 4.07
N VAL A 71 4.69 -9.12 5.04
CA VAL A 71 3.27 -9.10 5.38
C VAL A 71 2.46 -8.55 4.21
N ALA A 72 2.92 -7.46 3.60
CA ALA A 72 2.23 -6.84 2.47
C ALA A 72 2.15 -7.80 1.28
N ALA A 73 3.21 -8.54 0.99
CA ALA A 73 3.21 -9.53 -0.09
C ALA A 73 2.20 -10.64 0.18
N ALA A 74 2.13 -11.13 1.42
CA ALA A 74 1.17 -12.16 1.81
C ALA A 74 -0.27 -11.64 1.70
N GLU A 75 -0.53 -10.44 2.17
CA GLU A 75 -1.85 -9.81 2.10
C GLU A 75 -2.29 -9.59 0.65
N ALA A 76 -1.38 -9.11 -0.20
CA ALA A 76 -1.66 -8.90 -1.61
C ALA A 76 -2.00 -10.22 -2.31
N ALA A 77 -1.25 -11.29 -2.02
CA ALA A 77 -1.52 -12.59 -2.61
C ALA A 77 -2.90 -13.14 -2.19
N ILE A 78 -3.24 -13.04 -0.90
CA ILE A 78 -4.53 -13.48 -0.38
C ILE A 78 -5.65 -12.60 -0.96
N GLY A 79 -5.45 -11.30 -0.95
CA GLY A 79 -6.44 -10.35 -1.47
C GLY A 79 -6.72 -10.56 -2.94
N LEU A 80 -5.70 -10.78 -3.76
CA LEU A 80 -5.88 -11.06 -5.18
C LEU A 80 -6.61 -12.38 -5.40
N ALA A 81 -6.29 -13.41 -4.60
CA ALA A 81 -7.00 -14.69 -4.69
C ALA A 81 -8.49 -14.52 -4.41
N ILE A 82 -8.84 -13.77 -3.38
CA ILE A 82 -10.23 -13.49 -3.03
C ILE A 82 -10.92 -12.72 -4.16
N ILE A 83 -10.28 -11.69 -4.69
CA ILE A 83 -10.82 -10.89 -5.79
C ILE A 83 -11.10 -11.75 -7.02
N VAL A 84 -10.16 -12.64 -7.37
CA VAL A 84 -10.35 -13.54 -8.51
C VAL A 84 -11.56 -14.46 -8.31
N ILE A 85 -11.73 -15.02 -7.11
CA ILE A 85 -12.86 -15.87 -6.80
C ILE A 85 -14.18 -15.12 -6.94
N TYR A 86 -14.29 -13.93 -6.36
CA TYR A 86 -15.50 -13.12 -6.46
C TYR A 86 -15.77 -12.66 -7.88
N TYR A 87 -14.73 -12.28 -8.61
CA TYR A 87 -14.87 -11.89 -10.00
C TYR A 87 -15.44 -13.02 -10.86
N ARG A 88 -14.96 -14.25 -10.66
CA ARG A 88 -15.45 -15.42 -11.37
C ARG A 88 -16.94 -15.68 -11.10
N ASN A 89 -17.37 -15.41 -9.88
CA ASN A 89 -18.74 -15.68 -9.47
C ASN A 89 -19.72 -14.58 -9.86
N SER A 90 -19.27 -13.31 -9.88
CA SER A 90 -20.18 -12.18 -10.09
C SER A 90 -19.94 -11.40 -11.37
N GLY A 91 -18.76 -11.55 -12.00
CA GLY A 91 -18.37 -10.76 -13.16
C GLY A 91 -18.01 -9.31 -12.85
N THR A 92 -17.86 -8.95 -11.56
CA THR A 92 -17.52 -7.59 -11.13
C THR A 92 -16.58 -7.61 -9.94
N ILE A 93 -15.75 -6.56 -9.83
CA ILE A 93 -14.84 -6.36 -8.70
C ILE A 93 -15.30 -5.23 -7.77
N ARG A 94 -16.49 -4.70 -7.98
CA ARG A 94 -17.00 -3.61 -7.13
C ARG A 94 -17.49 -4.17 -5.80
N VAL A 95 -17.14 -3.47 -4.72
CA VAL A 95 -17.52 -3.86 -3.36
C VAL A 95 -19.03 -4.01 -3.21
N GLN A 96 -19.81 -3.11 -3.81
CA GLN A 96 -21.26 -3.16 -3.75
C GLN A 96 -21.83 -4.45 -4.36
N GLU A 97 -21.23 -4.92 -5.44
CA GLU A 97 -21.68 -6.16 -6.07
C GLU A 97 -21.27 -7.37 -5.23
N ILE A 98 -20.11 -7.32 -4.60
CA ILE A 98 -19.66 -8.37 -3.69
C ILE A 98 -20.59 -8.46 -2.48
N ASP A 99 -21.01 -7.32 -1.92
CA ASP A 99 -21.95 -7.31 -0.79
C ASP A 99 -23.29 -7.95 -1.17
N LYS A 100 -23.75 -7.79 -2.39
CA LYS A 100 -24.99 -8.43 -2.85
C LYS A 100 -24.89 -9.95 -2.86
N LEU A 101 -23.69 -10.49 -3.05
CA LEU A 101 -23.49 -11.93 -3.04
C LEU A 101 -23.66 -12.54 -1.65
N LYS A 102 -23.51 -11.74 -0.61
CA LYS A 102 -23.71 -12.19 0.76
C LYS A 102 -25.17 -12.21 1.19
N GLY A 103 -25.92 -11.39 0.56
CA GLY A 103 -27.32 -11.22 0.87
C GLY A 103 -28.22 -12.07 0.06
#